data_4cbc25c43dbf94cd64f5763aeea42cab
#
_entry.id   4cbc25c43dbf94cd64f5763aeea42cab
#
_cell.length_a   1.000
_cell.length_b   1.000
_cell.length_c   1.000
_cell.angle_alpha   90.00
_cell.angle_beta   90.00
_cell.angle_gamma   90.00
#
_symmetry.space_group_name_H-M   'P 1'
#
loop_
_entity.id
_entity.type
_entity.pdbx_description
1 polymer ?
#
loop_
_entity_poly.entity_id
_entity_poly.type
_entity_poly.pdbx_seq_one_letter_code
_entity_poly.pdbx_strand_id
1 'polypeptide(L)'
;MNRLRGMTAYLCGAMDRVEDGGVKWRNYITPKLQELGVGVLDPCDKASDYGTEDQDTRGLINSLKKSRKYDQVSEVMKPICAIDLRMVDIAHFIVMSLDVDTHLCGSYHEASVAIAQKKPVVIMCKQGKENLPNWMFGVVPHEMVFSNWSELLEYLC
;
A
#
# COMPACT_ATOMS: atom_id res chain seq x y z
N MET A 1 25.32 -8.71 7.37
CA MET A 1 25.24 -7.74 6.23
C MET A 1 23.77 -7.55 5.91
N ASN A 2 23.25 -6.34 6.05
CA ASN A 2 21.82 -6.06 5.76
C ASN A 2 21.59 -6.08 4.24
N ARG A 3 20.86 -7.07 3.76
CA ARG A 3 20.58 -7.29 2.33
C ARG A 3 19.62 -6.26 1.73
N LEU A 4 18.88 -5.55 2.57
CA LEU A 4 17.88 -4.56 2.13
C LEU A 4 18.45 -3.15 1.98
N ARG A 5 19.67 -2.91 2.45
CA ARG A 5 20.27 -1.58 2.40
C ARG A 5 20.35 -1.04 0.97
N GLY A 6 19.77 0.14 0.76
CA GLY A 6 19.69 0.77 -0.56
C GLY A 6 18.51 0.33 -1.41
N MET A 7 17.72 -0.65 -0.95
CA MET A 7 16.45 -1.00 -1.58
C MET A 7 15.36 0.02 -1.25
N THR A 8 14.29 0.01 -2.00
CA THR A 8 13.14 0.89 -1.82
C THR A 8 11.87 0.05 -1.70
N ALA A 9 11.06 0.32 -0.68
CA ALA A 9 9.78 -0.31 -0.44
C ALA A 9 8.62 0.65 -0.74
N TYR A 10 7.57 0.15 -1.38
CA TYR A 10 6.29 0.84 -1.49
C TYR A 10 5.33 0.38 -0.38
N LEU A 11 4.68 1.31 0.28
CA LEU A 11 3.73 1.03 1.37
C LEU A 11 2.30 0.92 0.82
N CYS A 12 1.82 -0.30 0.66
CA CYS A 12 0.52 -0.65 0.11
C CYS A 12 -0.49 -0.94 1.23
N GLY A 13 -1.65 -0.32 1.21
CA GLY A 13 -2.70 -0.54 2.22
C GLY A 13 -3.85 0.45 2.12
N ALA A 14 -4.91 0.21 2.88
CA ALA A 14 -6.13 1.01 2.84
C ALA A 14 -5.88 2.50 3.11
N MET A 15 -6.51 3.34 2.30
CA MET A 15 -6.56 4.80 2.45
C MET A 15 -8.00 5.32 2.40
N ASP A 16 -8.77 4.89 1.41
CA ASP A 16 -10.09 5.42 1.06
C ASP A 16 -11.19 5.10 2.10
N ARG A 17 -11.10 3.95 2.76
CA ARG A 17 -12.14 3.41 3.64
C ARG A 17 -11.72 3.32 5.10
N VAL A 18 -10.71 4.06 5.51
CA VAL A 18 -10.21 4.09 6.88
C VAL A 18 -10.20 5.52 7.42
N GLU A 19 -10.54 5.66 8.70
CA GLU A 19 -10.75 6.97 9.34
C GLU A 19 -9.51 7.85 9.29
N ASP A 20 -8.33 7.26 9.53
CA ASP A 20 -7.04 7.96 9.53
C ASP A 20 -6.40 8.08 8.14
N GLY A 21 -7.07 7.65 7.07
CA GLY A 21 -6.50 7.60 5.71
C GLY A 21 -5.33 6.64 5.56
N GLY A 22 -5.14 5.72 6.50
CA GLY A 22 -4.05 4.74 6.49
C GLY A 22 -2.69 5.29 6.94
N VAL A 23 -2.66 6.45 7.59
CA VAL A 23 -1.42 7.14 8.00
C VAL A 23 -0.75 6.45 9.20
N LYS A 24 -1.52 5.95 10.15
CA LYS A 24 -1.02 5.43 11.43
C LYS A 24 -0.01 4.29 11.28
N TRP A 25 -0.35 3.26 10.52
CA TRP A 25 0.53 2.12 10.33
C TRP A 25 1.77 2.48 9.49
N ARG A 26 1.61 3.40 8.52
CA ARG A 26 2.71 3.89 7.70
C ARG A 26 3.73 4.65 8.53
N ASN A 27 3.27 5.52 9.43
CA ASN A 27 4.12 6.23 10.38
C ASN A 27 4.83 5.30 11.36
N TYR A 28 4.22 4.16 11.70
CA TYR A 28 4.84 3.14 12.55
C TYR A 28 5.96 2.38 11.84
N ILE A 29 5.73 1.95 10.58
CA ILE A 29 6.67 1.08 9.86
C ILE A 29 7.82 1.84 9.19
N THR A 30 7.57 3.07 8.74
CA THR A 30 8.54 3.88 7.98
C THR A 30 9.89 4.03 8.70
N PRO A 31 9.97 4.49 9.96
CA PRO A 31 11.28 4.63 10.62
C PRO A 31 12.01 3.30 10.78
N LYS A 32 11.29 2.21 10.96
CA LYS A 32 11.88 0.86 11.12
C LYS A 32 12.50 0.36 9.81
N LEU A 33 11.85 0.62 8.69
CA LEU A 33 12.44 0.32 7.37
C LEU A 33 13.65 1.21 7.09
N GLN A 34 13.60 2.48 7.46
CA GLN A 34 14.72 3.40 7.30
C GLN A 34 15.94 3.01 8.15
N GLU A 35 15.74 2.49 9.36
CA GLU A 35 16.81 1.92 10.20
C GLU A 35 17.50 0.72 9.51
N LEU A 36 16.76 -0.04 8.69
CA LEU A 36 17.32 -1.09 7.85
C LEU A 36 18.01 -0.55 6.58
N GLY A 37 18.04 0.77 6.38
CA GLY A 37 18.60 1.41 5.19
C GLY A 37 17.72 1.30 3.95
N VAL A 38 16.41 1.04 4.13
CA VAL A 38 15.42 0.97 3.06
C VAL A 38 14.83 2.36 2.80
N GLY A 39 14.80 2.78 1.55
CA GLY A 39 14.01 3.95 1.12
C GLY A 39 12.52 3.61 1.13
N VAL A 40 11.68 4.57 1.52
CA VAL A 40 10.24 4.36 1.62
C VAL A 40 9.51 5.24 0.61
N LEU A 41 8.60 4.64 -0.15
CA LEU A 41 7.64 5.29 -1.02
C LEU A 41 6.26 5.16 -0.38
N ASP A 42 5.77 6.26 0.18
CA ASP A 42 4.49 6.33 0.88
C ASP A 42 3.48 7.14 0.05
N PRO A 43 2.35 6.53 -0.40
CA PRO A 43 1.33 7.27 -1.13
C PRO A 43 0.62 8.34 -0.29
N CYS A 44 0.75 8.31 1.04
CA CYS A 44 0.26 9.36 1.94
C CYS A 44 1.22 10.55 2.08
N ASP A 45 2.48 10.39 1.69
CA ASP A 45 3.55 11.40 1.81
C ASP A 45 4.25 11.59 0.47
N LYS A 46 3.53 12.16 -0.50
CA LYS A 46 4.04 12.45 -1.84
C LYS A 46 4.80 13.78 -1.85
N ALA A 47 5.85 13.85 -2.68
CA ALA A 47 6.69 15.04 -2.82
C ALA A 47 5.97 16.25 -3.45
N SER A 48 4.79 16.07 -4.04
CA SER A 48 3.97 17.13 -4.63
C SER A 48 2.49 16.89 -4.32
N ASP A 49 1.72 17.98 -4.34
CA ASP A 49 0.26 17.90 -4.16
C ASP A 49 -0.48 17.26 -5.34
N TYR A 50 0.21 17.10 -6.47
CA TYR A 50 -0.35 16.44 -7.65
C TYR A 50 -0.56 14.94 -7.40
N GLY A 51 -1.79 14.49 -7.61
CA GLY A 51 -2.16 13.09 -7.35
C GLY A 51 -2.25 12.73 -5.86
N THR A 52 -2.40 13.71 -4.97
CA THR A 52 -2.62 13.51 -3.54
C THR A 52 -4.06 13.08 -3.28
N GLU A 53 -4.23 12.11 -2.39
CA GLU A 53 -5.52 11.61 -1.92
C GLU A 53 -5.71 11.94 -0.44
N ASP A 54 -5.93 13.21 -0.15
CA ASP A 54 -6.26 13.72 1.18
C ASP A 54 -7.78 13.68 1.48
N GLN A 55 -8.17 14.17 2.66
CA GLN A 55 -9.59 14.21 3.04
C GLN A 55 -10.42 15.11 2.13
N ASP A 56 -9.86 16.23 1.67
CA ASP A 56 -10.57 17.17 0.78
C ASP A 56 -10.78 16.54 -0.59
N THR A 57 -9.79 15.86 -1.13
CA THR A 57 -9.88 15.11 -2.39
C THR A 57 -10.91 13.98 -2.29
N ARG A 58 -10.91 13.20 -1.19
CA ARG A 58 -11.92 12.16 -0.95
C ARG A 58 -13.33 12.73 -0.83
N GLY A 59 -13.49 13.86 -0.15
CA GLY A 59 -14.74 14.59 -0.04
C GLY A 59 -15.26 15.05 -1.40
N LEU A 60 -14.39 15.61 -2.24
CA LEU A 60 -14.70 16.00 -3.61
C LEU A 60 -15.15 14.79 -4.45
N ILE A 61 -14.41 13.70 -4.44
CA ILE A 61 -14.76 12.47 -5.19
C ILE A 61 -16.13 11.95 -4.78
N ASN A 62 -16.41 11.88 -3.48
CA ASN A 62 -17.70 11.43 -2.97
C ASN A 62 -18.85 12.34 -3.42
N SER A 63 -18.65 13.65 -3.40
CA SER A 63 -19.62 14.63 -3.88
C SER A 63 -19.90 14.50 -5.39
N LEU A 64 -18.84 14.32 -6.18
CA LEU A 64 -18.94 14.11 -7.64
C LEU A 64 -19.69 12.81 -7.96
N LYS A 65 -19.42 11.72 -7.23
CA LYS A 65 -20.14 10.45 -7.37
C LYS A 65 -21.63 10.59 -7.07
N LYS A 66 -21.98 11.25 -5.97
CA LYS A 66 -23.39 11.53 -5.60
C LYS A 66 -24.11 12.36 -6.67
N SER A 67 -23.39 13.29 -7.30
CA SER A 67 -23.92 14.14 -8.38
C SER A 67 -23.84 13.46 -9.76
N ARG A 68 -23.41 12.19 -9.83
CA ARG A 68 -23.25 11.41 -11.07
C ARG A 68 -22.30 12.03 -12.10
N LYS A 69 -21.35 12.83 -11.65
CA LYS A 69 -20.31 13.47 -12.49
C LYS A 69 -19.10 12.54 -12.67
N TYR A 70 -19.33 11.39 -13.26
CA TYR A 70 -18.34 10.30 -13.33
C TYR A 70 -17.10 10.64 -14.15
N ASP A 71 -17.23 11.45 -15.20
CA ASP A 71 -16.08 11.93 -15.98
C ASP A 71 -15.14 12.76 -15.09
N GLN A 72 -15.69 13.61 -14.23
CA GLN A 72 -14.89 14.41 -13.30
C GLN A 72 -14.24 13.54 -12.21
N VAL A 73 -14.93 12.49 -11.73
CA VAL A 73 -14.33 11.51 -10.82
C VAL A 73 -13.13 10.86 -11.49
N SER A 74 -13.27 10.44 -12.73
CA SER A 74 -12.18 9.83 -13.51
C SER A 74 -10.99 10.77 -13.66
N GLU A 75 -11.22 12.05 -13.97
CA GLU A 75 -10.14 13.04 -14.11
C GLU A 75 -9.38 13.28 -12.79
N VAL A 76 -10.07 13.27 -11.66
CA VAL A 76 -9.42 13.38 -10.34
C VAL A 76 -8.60 12.13 -10.01
N MET A 77 -9.12 10.93 -10.32
CA MET A 77 -8.47 9.66 -9.96
C MET A 77 -7.30 9.28 -10.85
N LYS A 78 -7.29 9.69 -12.13
CA LYS A 78 -6.21 9.33 -13.07
C LYS A 78 -4.81 9.68 -12.56
N PRO A 79 -4.51 10.91 -12.11
CA PRO A 79 -3.19 11.25 -11.59
C PRO A 79 -2.85 10.49 -10.30
N ILE A 80 -3.82 10.24 -9.42
CA ILE A 80 -3.62 9.45 -8.20
C ILE A 80 -3.15 8.03 -8.57
N CYS A 81 -3.92 7.36 -9.41
CA CYS A 81 -3.60 6.00 -9.86
C CYS A 81 -2.25 5.94 -10.59
N ALA A 82 -1.98 6.90 -11.48
CA ALA A 82 -0.74 6.94 -12.25
C ALA A 82 0.49 7.11 -11.37
N ILE A 83 0.44 7.98 -10.36
CA ILE A 83 1.55 8.22 -9.44
C ILE A 83 1.76 7.02 -8.51
N ASP A 84 0.69 6.46 -7.95
CA ASP A 84 0.81 5.31 -7.05
C ASP A 84 1.35 4.08 -7.79
N LEU A 85 0.87 3.80 -9.00
CA LEU A 85 1.41 2.73 -9.82
C LEU A 85 2.86 2.99 -10.25
N ARG A 86 3.25 4.25 -10.47
CA ARG A 86 4.65 4.60 -10.73
C ARG A 86 5.53 4.34 -9.50
N MET A 87 5.04 4.60 -8.29
CA MET A 87 5.76 4.23 -7.06
C MET A 87 5.93 2.71 -6.96
N VAL A 88 4.91 1.93 -7.31
CA VAL A 88 5.02 0.47 -7.41
C VAL A 88 6.09 0.07 -8.42
N ASP A 89 6.13 0.70 -9.60
CA ASP A 89 7.11 0.40 -10.64
C ASP A 89 8.56 0.59 -10.19
N ILE A 90 8.85 1.66 -9.48
CA ILE A 90 10.21 1.99 -9.03
C ILE A 90 10.60 1.32 -7.71
N ALA A 91 9.65 0.77 -6.96
CA ALA A 91 9.94 0.03 -5.73
C ALA A 91 10.63 -1.30 -6.04
N HIS A 92 11.52 -1.72 -5.16
CA HIS A 92 12.15 -3.05 -5.22
C HIS A 92 11.25 -4.14 -4.65
N PHE A 93 10.45 -3.80 -3.63
CA PHE A 93 9.48 -4.69 -3.01
C PHE A 93 8.32 -3.90 -2.41
N ILE A 94 7.26 -4.61 -2.05
CA ILE A 94 6.05 -4.04 -1.47
C ILE A 94 5.92 -4.49 -0.01
N VAL A 95 5.57 -3.57 0.87
CA VAL A 95 5.09 -3.86 2.23
C VAL A 95 3.60 -3.55 2.28
N MET A 96 2.80 -4.58 2.43
CA MET A 96 1.34 -4.48 2.40
C MET A 96 0.74 -4.66 3.81
N SER A 97 -0.04 -3.67 4.25
CA SER A 97 -0.94 -3.80 5.41
C SER A 97 -2.31 -4.22 4.92
N LEU A 98 -2.68 -5.48 5.18
CA LEU A 98 -3.94 -6.07 4.73
C LEU A 98 -4.92 -6.18 5.90
N ASP A 99 -6.08 -5.55 5.75
CA ASP A 99 -7.21 -5.62 6.68
C ASP A 99 -8.38 -6.27 5.93
N VAL A 100 -8.75 -7.50 6.31
CA VAL A 100 -9.80 -8.27 5.62
C VAL A 100 -11.20 -7.69 5.80
N ASP A 101 -11.38 -6.82 6.81
CA ASP A 101 -12.66 -6.16 7.09
C ASP A 101 -12.79 -4.81 6.35
N THR A 102 -11.74 -4.41 5.62
CA THR A 102 -11.71 -3.15 4.87
C THR A 102 -11.66 -3.42 3.36
N HIS A 103 -12.37 -2.61 2.59
CA HIS A 103 -12.34 -2.70 1.13
C HIS A 103 -11.02 -2.15 0.58
N LEU A 104 -10.24 -3.02 -0.06
CA LEU A 104 -8.85 -2.76 -0.48
C LEU A 104 -8.67 -2.76 -2.01
N CYS A 105 -9.60 -2.18 -2.77
CA CYS A 105 -9.58 -2.24 -4.24
C CYS A 105 -8.23 -1.78 -4.83
N GLY A 106 -7.78 -0.59 -4.50
CA GLY A 106 -6.49 -0.05 -4.97
C GLY A 106 -5.29 -0.88 -4.51
N SER A 107 -5.29 -1.27 -3.23
CA SER A 107 -4.20 -2.06 -2.65
C SER A 107 -4.04 -3.43 -3.31
N TYR A 108 -5.13 -4.12 -3.62
CA TYR A 108 -5.06 -5.39 -4.36
C TYR A 108 -4.58 -5.19 -5.80
N HIS A 109 -4.98 -4.10 -6.46
CA HIS A 109 -4.49 -3.78 -7.80
C HIS A 109 -2.98 -3.51 -7.78
N GLU A 110 -2.49 -2.67 -6.88
CA GLU A 110 -1.07 -2.37 -6.70
C GLU A 110 -0.23 -3.62 -6.40
N ALA A 111 -0.70 -4.46 -5.47
CA ALA A 111 -0.06 -5.73 -5.16
C ALA A 111 -0.03 -6.67 -6.38
N SER A 112 -1.11 -6.75 -7.15
CA SER A 112 -1.19 -7.56 -8.37
C SER A 112 -0.21 -7.09 -9.43
N VAL A 113 -0.06 -5.78 -9.62
CA VAL A 113 0.95 -5.21 -10.53
C VAL A 113 2.35 -5.59 -10.09
N ALA A 114 2.68 -5.44 -8.81
CA ALA A 114 3.99 -5.84 -8.28
C ALA A 114 4.26 -7.34 -8.44
N ILE A 115 3.28 -8.20 -8.19
CA ILE A 115 3.38 -9.65 -8.38
C ILE A 115 3.63 -9.99 -9.86
N ALA A 116 2.93 -9.35 -10.79
CA ALA A 116 3.14 -9.52 -12.22
C ALA A 116 4.55 -9.10 -12.65
N GLN A 117 5.12 -8.09 -12.02
CA GLN A 117 6.49 -7.62 -12.21
C GLN A 117 7.54 -8.48 -11.47
N LYS A 118 7.14 -9.59 -10.82
CA LYS A 118 8.03 -10.48 -10.04
C LYS A 118 8.70 -9.79 -8.85
N LYS A 119 8.09 -8.76 -8.31
CA LYS A 119 8.57 -8.09 -7.09
C LYS A 119 8.07 -8.83 -5.85
N PRO A 120 8.91 -8.95 -4.80
CA PRO A 120 8.45 -9.48 -3.52
C PRO A 120 7.34 -8.62 -2.91
N VAL A 121 6.30 -9.26 -2.39
CA VAL A 121 5.23 -8.61 -1.64
C VAL A 121 5.20 -9.25 -0.26
N VAL A 122 5.58 -8.49 0.77
CA VAL A 122 5.48 -8.93 2.18
C VAL A 122 4.21 -8.37 2.78
N ILE A 123 3.41 -9.22 3.41
CA ILE A 123 2.06 -8.88 3.87
C ILE A 123 1.98 -9.02 5.39
N MET A 124 1.54 -7.96 6.07
CA MET A 124 1.02 -8.04 7.43
C MET A 124 -0.50 -8.12 7.34
N CYS A 125 -1.09 -9.26 7.72
CA CYS A 125 -2.53 -9.45 7.78
C CYS A 125 -3.03 -9.14 9.20
N LYS A 126 -3.80 -8.07 9.33
CA LYS A 126 -4.24 -7.52 10.63
C LYS A 126 -5.02 -8.54 11.47
N GLN A 127 -5.84 -9.37 10.85
CA GLN A 127 -6.64 -10.41 11.53
C GLN A 127 -5.91 -11.74 11.68
N GLY A 128 -4.62 -11.79 11.36
CA GLY A 128 -3.81 -12.99 11.39
C GLY A 128 -3.67 -13.66 10.02
N LYS A 129 -2.54 -14.33 9.81
CA LYS A 129 -2.20 -15.02 8.57
C LYS A 129 -3.26 -16.05 8.14
N GLU A 130 -3.90 -16.71 9.11
CA GLU A 130 -4.97 -17.68 8.88
C GLU A 130 -6.23 -17.07 8.24
N ASN A 131 -6.41 -15.77 8.33
CA ASN A 131 -7.53 -15.05 7.73
C ASN A 131 -7.19 -14.39 6.38
N LEU A 132 -5.98 -14.61 5.87
CA LEU A 132 -5.60 -14.11 4.55
C LEU A 132 -6.55 -14.68 3.47
N PRO A 133 -7.04 -13.86 2.50
CA PRO A 133 -7.87 -14.38 1.42
C PRO A 133 -7.19 -15.52 0.65
N ASN A 134 -7.95 -16.57 0.33
CA ASN A 134 -7.42 -17.79 -0.29
C ASN A 134 -6.59 -17.51 -1.57
N TRP A 135 -7.03 -16.56 -2.39
CA TRP A 135 -6.34 -16.19 -3.62
C TRP A 135 -4.90 -15.72 -3.37
N MET A 136 -4.68 -15.00 -2.28
CA MET A 136 -3.36 -14.48 -1.93
C MET A 136 -2.36 -15.59 -1.63
N PHE A 137 -2.79 -16.71 -1.07
CA PHE A 137 -1.94 -17.90 -0.88
C PHE A 137 -1.46 -18.54 -2.19
N GLY A 138 -2.17 -18.30 -3.28
CA GLY A 138 -1.80 -18.79 -4.60
C GLY A 138 -0.80 -17.89 -5.35
N VAL A 139 -0.67 -16.63 -4.96
CA VAL A 139 0.15 -15.64 -5.69
C VAL A 139 1.27 -15.03 -4.86
N VAL A 140 1.24 -15.16 -3.54
CA VAL A 140 2.31 -14.74 -2.61
C VAL A 140 2.80 -15.95 -1.82
N PRO A 141 4.12 -16.18 -1.73
CA PRO A 141 4.66 -17.22 -0.85
C PRO A 141 4.19 -17.01 0.60
N HIS A 142 3.70 -18.07 1.24
CA HIS A 142 3.17 -17.94 2.59
C HIS A 142 4.22 -17.50 3.63
N GLU A 143 5.49 -17.72 3.35
CA GLU A 143 6.63 -17.27 4.17
C GLU A 143 6.78 -15.74 4.18
N MET A 144 6.13 -15.03 3.24
CA MET A 144 6.08 -13.56 3.16
C MET A 144 4.80 -12.98 3.77
N VAL A 145 4.00 -13.80 4.47
CA VAL A 145 2.76 -13.39 5.13
C VAL A 145 2.88 -13.54 6.63
N PHE A 146 2.56 -12.48 7.36
CA PHE A 146 2.77 -12.35 8.80
C PHE A 146 1.49 -11.91 9.50
N SER A 147 1.32 -12.30 10.76
CA SER A 147 0.18 -11.95 11.59
C SER A 147 0.34 -10.62 12.33
N ASN A 148 1.57 -10.10 12.40
CA ASN A 148 1.88 -8.84 13.07
C ASN A 148 3.17 -8.21 12.53
N TRP A 149 3.38 -6.93 12.87
CA TRP A 149 4.55 -6.18 12.41
C TRP A 149 5.88 -6.69 12.97
N SER A 150 5.88 -7.26 14.16
CA SER A 150 7.11 -7.79 14.78
C SER A 150 7.69 -8.95 13.97
N GLU A 151 6.83 -9.91 13.60
CA GLU A 151 7.23 -11.05 12.75
C GLU A 151 7.72 -10.59 11.37
N LEU A 152 7.03 -9.63 10.76
CA LEU A 152 7.42 -9.09 9.46
C LEU A 152 8.78 -8.40 9.54
N LEU A 153 9.03 -7.59 10.56
CA LEU A 153 10.30 -6.91 10.75
C LEU A 153 11.45 -7.88 11.04
N GLU A 154 11.20 -8.92 11.83
CA GLU A 154 12.18 -9.98 12.08
C GLU A 154 12.56 -10.70 10.78
N TYR A 155 11.62 -10.95 9.89
CA TYR A 155 11.88 -11.54 8.57
C TYR A 155 12.74 -10.62 7.68
N LEU A 156 12.58 -9.30 7.79
CA LEU A 156 13.33 -8.32 6.99
C LEU A 156 14.75 -8.05 7.53
N CYS A 157 15.04 -8.38 8.79
CA CYS A 157 16.36 -8.23 9.39
C CYS A 157 17.30 -9.37 9.02
#